data_b582d70f5816f5f7ca0afb54bdb8c978
#
_entry.id   b582d70f5816f5f7ca0afb54bdb8c978
#
_cell.length_a   1.000
_cell.length_b   1.000
_cell.length_c   1.000
_cell.angle_alpha   90.00
_cell.angle_beta   90.00
_cell.angle_gamma   90.00
#
_symmetry.space_group_name_H-M   'P 1'
#
loop_
_entity.id
_entity.type
_entity.pdbx_description
1 polymer ?
#
loop_
_entity_poly.entity_id
_entity_poly.type
_entity_poly.pdbx_seq_one_letter_code
_entity_poly.pdbx_strand_id
1 'polypeptide(L)'
;MKKSALQTARAAYQPKLPVSLTGSVVAVEGKPTQSVADQEEIKALIPTTYGLPEIIFEKKAGNSQGKPLNVGVILSGGQAPGGHNVISGLFDGIKKINKESKLYGFLMGPGGLVDHNYMELTSDIIDEYRNTGGFDIIGSGRTKLETKEQFD
;
A
#
# COMPACT_ATOMS: atom_id res chain seq x y z
N MET A 1 -4.32 -24.79 -15.36
CA MET A 1 -3.29 -25.66 -14.72
C MET A 1 -3.81 -26.15 -13.38
N LYS A 2 -3.57 -27.42 -12.96
CA LYS A 2 -4.05 -27.91 -11.65
C LYS A 2 -3.14 -27.36 -10.55
N LYS A 3 -3.73 -26.63 -9.57
CA LYS A 3 -2.98 -26.10 -8.43
C LYS A 3 -2.42 -27.24 -7.56
N SER A 4 -1.20 -27.10 -7.06
CA SER A 4 -0.61 -28.02 -6.10
C SER A 4 -1.32 -27.90 -4.73
N ALA A 5 -1.14 -28.89 -3.86
CA ALA A 5 -1.67 -28.87 -2.49
C ALA A 5 -1.17 -27.64 -1.72
N LEU A 6 0.12 -27.27 -1.88
CA LEU A 6 0.70 -26.09 -1.26
C LEU A 6 0.09 -24.79 -1.78
N GLN A 7 -0.12 -24.65 -3.08
CA GLN A 7 -0.78 -23.48 -3.67
C GLN A 7 -2.22 -23.34 -3.15
N THR A 8 -2.94 -24.44 -3.04
CA THR A 8 -4.31 -24.45 -2.50
C THR A 8 -4.35 -24.04 -1.02
N ALA A 9 -3.47 -24.61 -0.19
CA ALA A 9 -3.37 -24.27 1.23
C ALA A 9 -2.97 -22.80 1.43
N ARG A 10 -2.01 -22.30 0.63
CA ARG A 10 -1.55 -20.92 0.67
C ARG A 10 -2.66 -19.93 0.28
N ALA A 11 -3.40 -20.21 -0.77
CA ALA A 11 -4.52 -19.37 -1.20
C ALA A 11 -5.67 -19.32 -0.17
N ALA A 12 -5.86 -20.39 0.60
CA ALA A 12 -6.87 -20.47 1.65
C ALA A 12 -6.48 -19.73 2.95
N TYR A 13 -5.19 -19.43 3.15
CA TYR A 13 -4.73 -18.73 4.36
C TYR A 13 -5.30 -17.30 4.42
N GLN A 14 -5.90 -16.96 5.57
CA GLN A 14 -6.40 -15.63 5.86
C GLN A 14 -5.54 -14.98 6.95
N PRO A 15 -4.86 -13.85 6.66
CA PRO A 15 -4.06 -13.16 7.66
C PRO A 15 -4.95 -12.58 8.76
N LYS A 16 -4.47 -12.61 10.00
CA LYS A 16 -5.14 -11.96 11.12
C LYS A 16 -4.99 -10.44 11.00
N LEU A 17 -6.09 -9.75 10.81
CA LEU A 17 -6.09 -8.30 10.72
C LEU A 17 -5.96 -7.64 12.11
N PRO A 18 -5.27 -6.50 12.22
CA PRO A 18 -5.34 -5.64 13.39
C PRO A 18 -6.78 -5.24 13.71
N VAL A 19 -7.09 -5.03 14.99
CA VAL A 19 -8.46 -4.68 15.43
C VAL A 19 -8.95 -3.40 14.74
N SER A 20 -8.08 -2.42 14.53
CA SER A 20 -8.39 -1.17 13.82
C SER A 20 -8.92 -1.40 12.39
N LEU A 21 -8.49 -2.47 11.71
CA LEU A 21 -8.91 -2.79 10.35
C LEU A 21 -10.15 -3.71 10.27
N THR A 22 -10.73 -4.10 11.40
CA THR A 22 -11.92 -4.98 11.43
C THR A 22 -13.25 -4.24 11.27
N GLY A 23 -13.23 -2.92 11.08
CA GLY A 23 -14.39 -2.05 10.86
C GLY A 23 -14.02 -0.81 10.06
N SER A 24 -14.79 0.25 10.19
CA SER A 24 -14.40 1.56 9.69
C SER A 24 -13.20 2.07 10.48
N VAL A 25 -12.25 2.68 9.79
CA VAL A 25 -11.04 3.24 10.38
C VAL A 25 -11.16 4.76 10.43
N VAL A 26 -10.79 5.35 11.56
CA VAL A 26 -10.61 6.80 11.70
C VAL A 26 -9.18 7.09 12.09
N ALA A 27 -8.65 8.19 11.56
CA ALA A 27 -7.39 8.74 12.00
C ALA A 27 -7.66 9.72 13.13
N VAL A 28 -6.97 9.57 14.26
CA VAL A 28 -7.00 10.50 15.39
C VAL A 28 -5.59 11.01 15.66
N GLU A 29 -5.50 12.26 16.07
CA GLU A 29 -4.22 12.85 16.46
C GLU A 29 -3.81 12.36 17.85
N GLY A 30 -2.60 11.87 17.95
CA GLY A 30 -1.96 11.46 19.19
C GLY A 30 -1.13 12.60 19.80
N LYS A 31 -0.02 12.23 20.43
CA LYS A 31 0.91 13.20 21.03
C LYS A 31 1.79 13.85 19.96
N PRO A 32 2.20 15.12 20.16
CA PRO A 32 3.26 15.72 19.34
C PRO A 32 4.53 14.89 19.37
N THR A 33 5.17 14.73 18.21
CA THR A 33 6.46 14.03 18.09
C THR A 33 7.61 14.97 18.42
N GLN A 34 8.71 14.41 18.92
CA GLN A 34 9.93 15.13 19.20
C GLN A 34 11.14 14.29 18.79
N SER A 35 12.21 14.95 18.37
CA SER A 35 13.49 14.28 18.19
C SER A 35 14.10 13.89 19.53
N VAL A 36 14.92 12.83 19.56
CA VAL A 36 15.60 12.35 20.78
C VAL A 36 16.69 13.34 21.23
N ALA A 37 17.34 14.02 20.27
CA ALA A 37 18.41 15.00 20.50
C ALA A 37 18.24 16.17 19.52
N ASP A 38 18.98 17.25 19.77
CA ASP A 38 19.12 18.42 18.88
C ASP A 38 17.78 19.06 18.48
N GLN A 39 16.82 19.07 19.41
CA GLN A 39 15.44 19.44 19.16
C GLN A 39 15.30 20.85 18.59
N GLU A 40 15.98 21.83 19.15
CA GLU A 40 15.90 23.23 18.70
C GLU A 40 16.53 23.43 17.32
N GLU A 41 17.65 22.74 17.06
CA GLU A 41 18.32 22.80 15.75
C GLU A 41 17.46 22.17 14.65
N ILE A 42 16.91 20.98 14.90
CA ILE A 42 16.02 20.29 13.95
C ILE A 42 14.75 21.10 13.71
N LYS A 43 14.16 21.66 14.77
CA LYS A 43 12.99 22.54 14.66
C LYS A 43 13.26 23.78 13.83
N ALA A 44 14.45 24.37 13.97
CA ALA A 44 14.85 25.52 13.15
C ALA A 44 15.02 25.16 11.67
N LEU A 45 15.48 23.93 11.36
CA LEU A 45 15.68 23.45 10.00
C LEU A 45 14.36 23.06 9.30
N ILE A 46 13.41 22.46 10.03
CA ILE A 46 12.15 21.96 9.47
C ILE A 46 10.93 22.43 10.29
N PRO A 47 10.73 23.75 10.45
CA PRO A 47 9.74 24.31 11.38
C PRO A 47 8.29 23.91 11.07
N THR A 48 7.98 23.58 9.82
CA THR A 48 6.62 23.22 9.38
C THR A 48 6.24 21.76 9.63
N THR A 49 7.23 20.89 9.83
CA THR A 49 7.02 19.45 10.01
C THR A 49 7.48 18.93 11.37
N TYR A 50 8.27 19.73 12.11
CA TYR A 50 8.70 19.38 13.46
C TYR A 50 7.54 19.46 14.44
N GLY A 51 7.39 18.44 15.27
CA GLY A 51 6.37 18.40 16.31
C GLY A 51 4.96 18.05 15.84
N LEU A 52 4.81 17.60 14.58
CA LEU A 52 3.52 17.07 14.11
C LEU A 52 3.09 15.88 14.97
N PRO A 53 1.78 15.73 15.26
CA PRO A 53 1.29 14.66 16.10
C PRO A 53 1.44 13.29 15.43
N GLU A 54 1.55 12.25 16.22
CA GLU A 54 1.35 10.89 15.75
C GLU A 54 -0.07 10.73 15.20
N ILE A 55 -0.21 9.99 14.11
CA ILE A 55 -1.53 9.60 13.62
C ILE A 55 -1.82 8.18 14.06
N ILE A 56 -2.86 8.02 14.88
CA ILE A 56 -3.32 6.75 15.41
C ILE A 56 -4.57 6.32 14.64
N PHE A 57 -4.57 5.08 14.17
CA PHE A 57 -5.74 4.52 13.50
C PHE A 57 -6.58 3.71 14.49
N GLU A 58 -7.81 4.15 14.67
CA GLU A 58 -8.77 3.51 15.57
C GLU A 58 -9.96 2.94 14.80
N LYS A 59 -10.57 1.89 15.38
CA LYS A 59 -11.80 1.32 14.86
C LYS A 59 -12.98 2.21 15.25
N LYS A 60 -13.79 2.59 14.27
CA LYS A 60 -15.08 3.24 14.48
C LYS A 60 -16.23 2.25 14.25
N ALA A 61 -17.33 2.41 14.98
CA ALA A 61 -18.55 1.67 14.72
C ALA A 61 -19.17 2.07 13.38
N GLY A 62 -19.69 1.06 12.64
CA GLY A 62 -20.34 1.26 11.35
C GLY A 62 -19.50 0.72 10.17
N ASN A 63 -20.16 0.51 9.04
CA ASN A 63 -19.53 0.18 7.76
C ASN A 63 -19.54 1.45 6.91
N SER A 64 -18.38 1.98 6.57
CA SER A 64 -18.29 3.04 5.58
C SER A 64 -18.31 2.42 4.18
N GLN A 65 -19.44 2.52 3.49
CA GLN A 65 -19.43 2.42 2.04
C GLN A 65 -18.86 3.73 1.50
N GLY A 66 -17.64 3.68 0.99
CA GLY A 66 -17.00 4.80 0.31
C GLY A 66 -17.38 4.87 -1.16
N LYS A 67 -17.04 5.98 -1.81
CA LYS A 67 -17.05 6.07 -3.28
C LYS A 67 -16.03 5.09 -3.86
N PRO A 68 -16.22 4.60 -5.11
CA PRO A 68 -15.19 3.84 -5.80
C PRO A 68 -13.87 4.59 -5.85
N LEU A 69 -12.78 3.88 -5.63
CA LEU A 69 -11.42 4.43 -5.66
C LEU A 69 -10.65 3.80 -6.83
N ASN A 70 -9.89 4.64 -7.54
CA ASN A 70 -8.84 4.20 -8.44
C ASN A 70 -7.51 4.38 -7.70
N VAL A 71 -6.83 3.29 -7.40
CA VAL A 71 -5.59 3.29 -6.60
C VAL A 71 -4.45 2.76 -7.45
N GLY A 72 -3.34 3.49 -7.51
CA GLY A 72 -2.11 3.05 -8.13
C GLY A 72 -1.14 2.49 -7.08
N VAL A 73 -0.42 1.41 -7.40
CA VAL A 73 0.63 0.85 -6.56
C VAL A 73 1.94 0.73 -7.33
N ILE A 74 3.02 1.14 -6.68
CA ILE A 74 4.40 1.09 -7.20
C ILE A 74 5.25 0.37 -6.16
N LEU A 75 6.08 -0.57 -6.61
CA LEU A 75 7.12 -1.16 -5.79
C LEU A 75 8.46 -0.51 -6.14
N SER A 76 8.93 0.40 -5.28
CA SER A 76 10.18 1.14 -5.50
C SER A 76 11.33 0.53 -4.71
N GLY A 77 12.50 0.45 -5.33
CA GLY A 77 13.72 -0.06 -4.74
C GLY A 77 14.08 -1.48 -5.16
N GLY A 78 14.83 -2.19 -4.31
CA GLY A 78 15.17 -3.60 -4.51
C GLY A 78 14.01 -4.52 -4.13
N GLN A 79 14.05 -5.74 -4.64
CA GLN A 79 13.07 -6.76 -4.28
C GLN A 79 13.22 -7.16 -2.80
N ALA A 80 12.07 -7.30 -2.13
CA ALA A 80 11.99 -7.75 -0.75
C ALA A 80 10.81 -8.72 -0.58
N PRO A 81 10.86 -9.65 0.37
CA PRO A 81 9.73 -10.55 0.64
C PRO A 81 8.47 -9.77 1.01
N GLY A 82 7.32 -10.22 0.53
CA GLY A 82 6.02 -9.73 0.97
C GLY A 82 5.34 -8.70 0.07
N GLY A 83 5.94 -8.28 -1.04
CA GLY A 83 5.31 -7.35 -2.00
C GLY A 83 3.95 -7.84 -2.49
N HIS A 84 3.82 -9.11 -2.82
CA HIS A 84 2.54 -9.72 -3.22
C HIS A 84 1.47 -9.62 -2.13
N ASN A 85 1.87 -9.77 -0.86
CA ASN A 85 0.96 -9.69 0.27
C ASN A 85 0.47 -8.25 0.51
N VAL A 86 1.35 -7.26 0.31
CA VAL A 86 0.98 -5.83 0.37
C VAL A 86 -0.04 -5.51 -0.72
N ILE A 87 0.22 -5.92 -1.96
CA ILE A 87 -0.68 -5.69 -3.09
C ILE A 87 -2.03 -6.39 -2.87
N SER A 88 -2.03 -7.65 -2.44
CA SER A 88 -3.26 -8.40 -2.13
C SER A 88 -4.06 -7.74 -1.01
N GLY A 89 -3.39 -7.29 0.06
CA GLY A 89 -4.04 -6.59 1.17
C GLY A 89 -4.65 -5.26 0.74
N LEU A 90 -3.96 -4.51 -0.10
CA LEU A 90 -4.46 -3.26 -0.67
C LEU A 90 -5.69 -3.51 -1.55
N PHE A 91 -5.64 -4.51 -2.44
CA PHE A 91 -6.76 -4.93 -3.27
C PHE A 91 -7.99 -5.28 -2.42
N ASP A 92 -7.84 -6.17 -1.45
CA ASP A 92 -8.93 -6.58 -0.56
C ASP A 92 -9.49 -5.39 0.23
N GLY A 93 -8.64 -4.49 0.69
CA GLY A 93 -9.02 -3.29 1.43
C GLY A 93 -9.91 -2.35 0.61
N ILE A 94 -9.49 -2.00 -0.62
CA ILE A 94 -10.28 -1.09 -1.47
C ILE A 94 -11.58 -1.74 -1.97
N LYS A 95 -11.57 -3.05 -2.26
CA LYS A 95 -12.78 -3.80 -2.64
C LYS A 95 -13.77 -3.94 -1.49
N LYS A 96 -13.29 -3.98 -0.24
CA LYS A 96 -14.14 -3.95 0.96
C LYS A 96 -14.85 -2.60 1.13
N ILE A 97 -14.17 -1.49 0.79
CA ILE A 97 -14.77 -0.15 0.82
C ILE A 97 -15.82 -0.02 -0.28
N ASN A 98 -15.48 -0.39 -1.51
CA ASN A 98 -16.39 -0.39 -2.65
C ASN A 98 -15.93 -1.40 -3.70
N LYS A 99 -16.83 -2.28 -4.13
CA LYS A 99 -16.53 -3.34 -5.10
C LYS A 99 -16.11 -2.81 -6.48
N GLU A 100 -16.56 -1.60 -6.83
CA GLU A 100 -16.22 -0.93 -8.10
C GLU A 100 -14.82 -0.28 -8.06
N SER A 101 -14.15 -0.25 -6.91
CA SER A 101 -12.79 0.26 -6.79
C SER A 101 -11.82 -0.54 -7.66
N LYS A 102 -10.80 0.12 -8.21
CA LYS A 102 -9.80 -0.49 -9.08
C LYS A 102 -8.39 -0.29 -8.52
N LEU A 103 -7.58 -1.31 -8.69
CA LEU A 103 -6.16 -1.27 -8.36
C LEU A 103 -5.34 -1.38 -9.64
N TYR A 104 -4.42 -0.46 -9.84
CA TYR A 104 -3.48 -0.45 -10.96
C TYR A 104 -2.07 -0.64 -10.45
N GLY A 105 -1.35 -1.60 -11.01
CA GLY A 105 0.07 -1.82 -10.72
C GLY A 105 0.95 -1.19 -11.79
N PHE A 106 1.82 -0.26 -11.42
CA PHE A 106 2.81 0.31 -12.32
C PHE A 106 4.00 -0.65 -12.44
N LEU A 107 4.33 -1.03 -13.68
CA LEU A 107 5.32 -2.07 -13.95
C LEU A 107 6.75 -1.53 -13.78
N MET A 108 7.60 -2.34 -13.17
CA MET A 108 9.03 -2.03 -12.98
C MET A 108 9.29 -0.77 -12.15
N GLY A 109 8.41 -0.47 -11.18
CA GLY A 109 8.60 0.61 -10.23
C GLY A 109 8.26 2.01 -10.76
N PRO A 110 8.95 3.07 -10.30
CA PRO A 110 8.64 4.45 -10.69
C PRO A 110 8.78 4.71 -12.20
N GLY A 111 9.60 3.95 -12.91
CA GLY A 111 9.68 4.03 -14.38
C GLY A 111 8.34 3.76 -15.04
N GLY A 112 7.59 2.78 -14.54
CA GLY A 112 6.26 2.47 -15.07
C GLY A 112 5.27 3.62 -14.91
N LEU A 113 5.42 4.45 -13.87
CA LEU A 113 4.61 5.66 -13.72
C LEU A 113 4.96 6.70 -14.80
N VAL A 114 6.23 6.97 -14.99
CA VAL A 114 6.73 7.94 -16.00
C VAL A 114 6.33 7.51 -17.41
N ASP A 115 6.47 6.22 -17.71
CA ASP A 115 6.20 5.65 -19.03
C ASP A 115 4.71 5.31 -19.26
N HIS A 116 3.83 5.60 -18.29
CA HIS A 116 2.42 5.17 -18.28
C HIS A 116 2.23 3.67 -18.53
N ASN A 117 3.18 2.87 -18.07
CA ASN A 117 3.19 1.41 -18.21
C ASN A 117 2.63 0.74 -16.96
N TYR A 118 1.34 0.40 -17.00
CA TYR A 118 0.62 -0.18 -15.87
C TYR A 118 -0.40 -1.23 -16.35
N MET A 119 -0.87 -2.02 -15.42
CA MET A 119 -1.93 -2.99 -15.62
C MET A 119 -3.00 -2.90 -14.53
N GLU A 120 -4.26 -3.20 -14.85
CA GLU A 120 -5.29 -3.39 -13.83
C GLU A 120 -5.06 -4.73 -13.14
N LEU A 121 -4.96 -4.70 -11.82
CA LEU A 121 -4.79 -5.87 -10.98
C LEU A 121 -6.17 -6.42 -10.62
N THR A 122 -6.62 -7.42 -11.37
CA THR A 122 -7.91 -8.08 -11.18
C THR A 122 -7.84 -9.18 -10.11
N SER A 123 -9.00 -9.66 -9.66
CA SER A 123 -9.07 -10.79 -8.71
C SER A 123 -8.30 -12.02 -9.19
N ASP A 124 -8.39 -12.34 -10.48
CA ASP A 124 -7.75 -13.53 -11.05
C ASP A 124 -6.22 -13.42 -10.95
N ILE A 125 -5.67 -12.23 -11.27
CA ILE A 125 -4.24 -11.96 -11.12
C ILE A 125 -3.82 -12.03 -9.66
N ILE A 126 -4.56 -11.32 -8.78
CA ILE A 126 -4.26 -11.28 -7.33
C ILE A 126 -4.25 -12.69 -6.73
N ASP A 127 -5.22 -13.52 -7.08
CA ASP A 127 -5.37 -14.86 -6.50
C ASP A 127 -4.25 -15.84 -6.92
N GLU A 128 -3.59 -15.60 -8.05
CA GLU A 128 -2.40 -16.37 -8.43
C GLU A 128 -1.20 -16.08 -7.52
N TYR A 129 -1.09 -14.84 -7.04
CA TYR A 129 0.03 -14.38 -6.22
C TYR A 129 -0.27 -14.30 -4.72
N ARG A 130 -1.53 -14.54 -4.33
CA ARG A 130 -1.97 -14.43 -2.93
C ARG A 130 -1.14 -15.31 -2.00
N ASN A 131 -0.62 -14.70 -0.93
CA ASN A 131 0.20 -15.35 0.10
C ASN A 131 1.47 -16.06 -0.42
N THR A 132 1.95 -15.71 -1.59
CA THR A 132 3.19 -16.29 -2.14
C THR A 132 4.44 -15.64 -1.56
N GLY A 133 4.34 -14.45 -0.99
CA GLY A 133 5.44 -13.74 -0.35
C GLY A 133 6.49 -13.17 -1.31
N GLY A 134 6.27 -13.25 -2.61
CA GLY A 134 7.16 -12.72 -3.65
C GLY A 134 7.03 -11.22 -3.87
N PHE A 135 7.61 -10.73 -4.97
CA PHE A 135 7.71 -9.30 -5.28
C PHE A 135 7.58 -8.99 -6.78
N ASP A 136 7.32 -10.00 -7.60
CA ASP A 136 7.47 -9.93 -9.06
C ASP A 136 6.17 -9.70 -9.83
N ILE A 137 5.02 -9.61 -9.16
CA ILE A 137 3.71 -9.39 -9.81
C ILE A 137 3.69 -8.16 -10.73
N ILE A 138 4.33 -7.07 -10.31
CA ILE A 138 4.51 -5.84 -11.09
C ILE A 138 5.99 -5.45 -11.24
N GLY A 139 6.89 -6.25 -10.67
CA GLY A 139 8.30 -5.92 -10.59
C GLY A 139 8.59 -4.69 -9.72
N SER A 140 9.83 -4.28 -9.68
CA SER A 140 10.29 -3.09 -8.96
C SER A 140 11.38 -2.37 -9.72
N GLY A 141 11.62 -1.11 -9.41
CA GLY A 141 12.66 -0.31 -10.04
C GLY A 141 13.14 0.83 -9.16
N ARG A 142 14.23 1.47 -9.58
CA ARG A 142 14.87 2.57 -8.84
C ARG A 142 14.95 3.85 -9.67
N THR A 143 14.08 4.01 -10.65
CA THR A 143 13.98 5.24 -11.44
C THR A 143 13.73 6.41 -10.50
N LYS A 144 14.57 7.43 -10.58
CA LYS A 144 14.38 8.68 -9.85
C LYS A 144 13.53 9.62 -10.69
N LEU A 145 12.63 10.34 -10.04
CA LEU A 145 11.87 11.44 -10.63
C LEU A 145 12.62 12.73 -10.28
N GLU A 146 13.30 13.32 -11.25
CA GLU A 146 14.22 14.45 -11.04
C GLU A 146 13.90 15.64 -11.93
N THR A 147 13.18 15.45 -13.03
CA THR A 147 12.87 16.50 -13.98
C THR A 147 11.40 16.92 -13.93
N LYS A 148 11.13 18.15 -14.32
CA LYS A 148 9.75 18.66 -14.35
C LYS A 148 8.85 17.82 -15.26
N GLU A 149 9.36 17.41 -16.42
CA GLU A 149 8.62 16.58 -17.39
C GLU A 149 8.21 15.21 -16.83
N GLN A 150 8.92 14.71 -15.81
CA GLN A 150 8.58 13.44 -15.13
C GLN A 150 7.46 13.61 -14.09
N PHE A 151 7.13 14.85 -13.72
CA PHE A 151 6.06 15.17 -12.78
C PHE A 151 4.79 15.69 -13.45
N ASP A 152 4.88 16.16 -14.70
CA ASP A 152 3.77 16.64 -15.51
C ASP A 152 3.05 15.47 -16.22
#